data_69ee7c10a4980bb63beb3ee648b9b820
#
_entry.id   69ee7c10a4980bb63beb3ee648b9b820
#
_cell.length_a   1.000
_cell.length_b   1.000
_cell.length_c   1.000
_cell.angle_alpha   90.00
_cell.angle_beta   90.00
_cell.angle_gamma   90.00
#
_symmetry.space_group_name_H-M   'P 1'
#
loop_
_entity.id
_entity.type
_entity.pdbx_description
1 polymer ?
#
loop_
_entity_poly.entity_id
_entity_poly.type
_entity_poly.pdbx_seq_one_letter_code
_entity_poly.pdbx_strand_id
1 'polypeptide(L)'
;MFTEYEYDENGNLTKDLNKNITAIQYNCLNLPSRVMFANGNSISYLYDAAGRKLRTVHVLEGDSVTTDYCGNVVYENGVPKILLTEVGYVSLTDGQYHYYLKDHQGNNRVVVDEEGTVEEVNDYYAFGGLMSTSSRQSVQPYKYNGKELDSKGGLDWYDYGARMYDAALG
;
A
#
# COMPACT_ATOMS: atom_id res chain seq x y z
N MET A 1 1.46 17.96 -27.66
CA MET A 1 0.59 17.78 -26.50
C MET A 1 1.27 16.74 -25.63
N PHE A 2 1.66 17.05 -24.40
CA PHE A 2 2.27 16.05 -23.53
C PHE A 2 1.14 15.20 -22.98
N THR A 3 1.24 13.86 -23.16
CA THR A 3 0.29 12.89 -22.61
C THR A 3 0.77 12.55 -21.20
N GLU A 4 0.01 12.90 -20.17
CA GLU A 4 0.36 12.65 -18.77
C GLU A 4 0.22 11.18 -18.39
N TYR A 5 -0.74 10.48 -19.01
CA TYR A 5 -1.07 9.08 -18.79
C TYR A 5 -0.98 8.30 -20.09
N GLU A 6 -0.42 7.11 -20.03
CA GLU A 6 -0.44 6.17 -21.14
C GLU A 6 -1.02 4.82 -20.65
N TYR A 7 -1.73 4.13 -21.56
CA TYR A 7 -2.40 2.86 -21.25
C TYR A 7 -2.04 1.84 -22.33
N ASP A 8 -2.04 0.55 -21.96
CA ASP A 8 -1.92 -0.55 -22.91
C ASP A 8 -3.27 -0.89 -23.57
N GLU A 9 -3.27 -1.90 -24.45
CA GLU A 9 -4.49 -2.36 -25.15
C GLU A 9 -5.55 -2.96 -24.22
N ASN A 10 -5.16 -3.38 -23.02
CA ASN A 10 -6.06 -3.90 -21.98
C ASN A 10 -6.63 -2.79 -21.08
N GLY A 11 -6.19 -1.53 -21.28
CA GLY A 11 -6.56 -0.39 -20.44
C GLY A 11 -5.75 -0.28 -19.16
N ASN A 12 -4.64 -1.02 -19.01
CA ASN A 12 -3.76 -0.88 -17.86
C ASN A 12 -2.90 0.39 -18.01
N LEU A 13 -2.76 1.14 -16.93
CA LEU A 13 -1.91 2.34 -16.89
C LEU A 13 -0.44 1.93 -17.05
N THR A 14 0.22 2.40 -18.09
CA THR A 14 1.64 2.09 -18.36
C THR A 14 2.59 3.21 -17.99
N LYS A 15 2.06 4.44 -17.81
CA LYS A 15 2.84 5.63 -17.46
C LYS A 15 1.97 6.65 -16.74
N ASP A 16 2.55 7.33 -15.75
CA ASP A 16 1.94 8.44 -15.02
C ASP A 16 3.00 9.49 -14.70
N LEU A 17 3.00 10.59 -15.44
CA LEU A 17 3.98 11.66 -15.25
C LEU A 17 3.74 12.48 -13.99
N ASN A 18 2.51 12.50 -13.46
CA ASN A 18 2.19 13.25 -12.24
C ASN A 18 2.83 12.59 -11.01
N LYS A 19 3.00 11.27 -11.05
CA LYS A 19 3.71 10.49 -10.03
C LYS A 19 5.17 10.19 -10.41
N ASN A 20 5.68 10.79 -11.49
CA ASN A 20 7.01 10.48 -12.04
C ASN A 20 7.20 9.01 -12.41
N ILE A 21 6.13 8.28 -12.72
CA ILE A 21 6.16 6.89 -13.17
C ILE A 21 6.45 6.89 -14.67
N THR A 22 7.59 6.30 -15.03
CA THR A 22 8.03 6.23 -16.44
C THR A 22 7.57 4.97 -17.14
N ALA A 23 7.36 3.88 -16.40
CA ALA A 23 6.81 2.65 -16.95
C ALA A 23 6.18 1.77 -15.86
N ILE A 24 5.11 1.06 -16.23
CA ILE A 24 4.50 0.01 -15.42
C ILE A 24 4.44 -1.24 -16.28
N GLN A 25 4.93 -2.35 -15.74
CA GLN A 25 4.84 -3.67 -16.36
C GLN A 25 3.75 -4.48 -15.67
N TYR A 26 3.03 -5.28 -16.44
CA TYR A 26 1.95 -6.13 -15.94
C TYR A 26 2.25 -7.62 -16.18
N ASN A 27 1.71 -8.47 -15.35
CA ASN A 27 1.73 -9.91 -15.53
C ASN A 27 0.52 -10.39 -16.37
N CYS A 28 0.42 -11.70 -16.62
CA CYS A 28 -0.68 -12.30 -17.39
C CYS A 28 -2.07 -12.18 -16.71
N LEU A 29 -2.14 -11.75 -15.45
CA LEU A 29 -3.38 -11.47 -14.72
C LEU A 29 -3.76 -9.98 -14.74
N ASN A 30 -3.07 -9.16 -15.54
CA ASN A 30 -3.20 -7.69 -15.56
C ASN A 30 -2.93 -7.04 -14.18
N LEU A 31 -2.08 -7.67 -13.36
CA LEU A 31 -1.58 -7.09 -12.12
C LEU A 31 -0.21 -6.46 -12.35
N PRO A 32 0.08 -5.27 -11.79
CA PRO A 32 1.38 -4.62 -11.96
C PRO A 32 2.48 -5.52 -11.36
N SER A 33 3.45 -5.89 -12.18
CA SER A 33 4.61 -6.66 -11.75
C SER A 33 5.79 -5.78 -11.40
N ARG A 34 5.88 -4.59 -12.03
CA ARG A 34 6.94 -3.62 -11.75
C ARG A 34 6.49 -2.19 -12.09
N VAL A 35 6.78 -1.26 -11.19
CA VAL A 35 6.64 0.19 -11.38
C VAL A 35 8.04 0.81 -11.38
N MET A 36 8.32 1.67 -12.36
CA MET A 36 9.60 2.35 -12.52
C MET A 36 9.41 3.87 -12.49
N PHE A 37 10.22 4.54 -11.70
CA PHE A 37 10.17 5.99 -11.52
C PHE A 37 11.33 6.69 -12.25
N ALA A 38 11.14 7.95 -12.62
CA ALA A 38 12.13 8.75 -13.34
C ALA A 38 13.46 8.94 -12.59
N ASN A 39 13.44 8.87 -11.27
CA ASN A 39 14.62 9.01 -10.42
C ASN A 39 15.41 7.69 -10.24
N GLY A 40 15.02 6.62 -10.95
CA GLY A 40 15.65 5.30 -10.84
C GLY A 40 15.09 4.40 -9.75
N ASN A 41 14.18 4.89 -8.93
CA ASN A 41 13.45 4.06 -7.97
C ASN A 41 12.56 3.04 -8.70
N SER A 42 12.28 1.93 -8.04
CA SER A 42 11.34 0.93 -8.57
C SER A 42 10.63 0.16 -7.47
N ILE A 43 9.44 -0.33 -7.79
CA ILE A 43 8.67 -1.23 -6.94
C ILE A 43 8.37 -2.48 -7.78
N SER A 44 8.61 -3.65 -7.24
CA SER A 44 8.33 -4.92 -7.90
C SER A 44 7.40 -5.75 -7.04
N TYR A 45 6.45 -6.43 -7.67
CA TYR A 45 5.44 -7.25 -7.01
C TYR A 45 5.52 -8.69 -7.49
N LEU A 46 5.35 -9.63 -6.58
CA LEU A 46 5.20 -11.04 -6.85
C LEU A 46 3.83 -11.51 -6.39
N TYR A 47 3.14 -12.25 -7.26
CA TYR A 47 1.81 -12.80 -6.98
C TYR A 47 1.82 -14.32 -7.16
N ASP A 48 0.88 -14.99 -6.51
CA ASP A 48 0.57 -16.38 -6.83
C ASP A 48 -0.34 -16.49 -8.08
N ALA A 49 -0.66 -17.71 -8.49
CA ALA A 49 -1.50 -17.95 -9.66
C ALA A 49 -2.96 -17.47 -9.49
N ALA A 50 -3.40 -17.22 -8.25
CA ALA A 50 -4.71 -16.65 -7.94
C ALA A 50 -4.70 -15.11 -7.83
N GLY A 51 -3.55 -14.46 -8.08
CA GLY A 51 -3.39 -13.01 -8.01
C GLY A 51 -3.19 -12.48 -6.59
N ARG A 52 -2.94 -13.35 -5.59
CA ARG A 52 -2.63 -12.87 -4.24
C ARG A 52 -1.19 -12.38 -4.19
N LYS A 53 -0.98 -11.19 -3.66
CA LYS A 53 0.35 -10.62 -3.48
C LYS A 53 1.13 -11.43 -2.44
N LEU A 54 2.31 -11.90 -2.83
CA LEU A 54 3.23 -12.68 -1.99
C LEU A 54 4.42 -11.85 -1.54
N ARG A 55 4.87 -10.90 -2.37
CA ARG A 55 6.04 -10.08 -2.08
C ARG A 55 5.95 -8.73 -2.77
N THR A 56 6.45 -7.71 -2.09
CA THR A 56 6.78 -6.41 -2.67
C THR A 56 8.24 -6.10 -2.40
N VAL A 57 8.96 -5.59 -3.40
CA VAL A 57 10.32 -5.10 -3.24
C VAL A 57 10.35 -3.63 -3.67
N HIS A 58 10.64 -2.74 -2.73
CA HIS A 58 10.87 -1.33 -2.98
C HIS A 58 12.39 -1.10 -3.10
N VAL A 59 12.82 -0.48 -4.19
CA VAL A 59 14.19 0.01 -4.37
C VAL A 59 14.11 1.53 -4.43
N LEU A 60 14.58 2.19 -3.37
CA LEU A 60 14.49 3.63 -3.19
C LEU A 60 15.88 4.18 -2.86
N GLU A 61 16.37 5.10 -3.68
CA GLU A 61 17.68 5.76 -3.49
C GLU A 61 18.86 4.77 -3.34
N GLY A 62 18.73 3.57 -3.92
CA GLY A 62 19.73 2.50 -3.84
C GLY A 62 19.52 1.49 -2.72
N ASP A 63 18.70 1.80 -1.74
CA ASP A 63 18.32 0.86 -0.69
C ASP A 63 17.12 0.00 -1.11
N SER A 64 17.08 -1.24 -0.65
CA SER A 64 15.95 -2.13 -0.93
C SER A 64 15.25 -2.59 0.35
N VAL A 65 13.93 -2.55 0.32
CA VAL A 65 13.07 -3.09 1.37
C VAL A 65 12.17 -4.14 0.76
N THR A 66 12.23 -5.35 1.30
CA THR A 66 11.38 -6.47 0.87
C THR A 66 10.29 -6.71 1.90
N THR A 67 9.03 -6.74 1.44
CA THR A 67 7.87 -7.11 2.26
C THR A 67 7.32 -8.43 1.75
N ASP A 68 7.23 -9.45 2.61
CA ASP A 68 6.64 -10.76 2.32
C ASP A 68 5.31 -10.93 3.04
N TYR A 69 4.33 -11.49 2.34
CA TYR A 69 2.97 -11.70 2.84
C TYR A 69 2.70 -13.20 3.00
N CYS A 70 2.64 -13.67 4.23
CA CYS A 70 2.40 -15.07 4.58
C CYS A 70 1.08 -15.21 5.34
N GLY A 71 -0.03 -15.26 4.60
CA GLY A 71 -1.37 -15.25 5.20
C GLY A 71 -1.64 -13.91 5.90
N ASN A 72 -1.79 -13.95 7.21
CA ASN A 72 -1.99 -12.75 8.04
C ASN A 72 -0.69 -12.23 8.70
N VAL A 73 0.46 -12.83 8.39
CA VAL A 73 1.76 -12.36 8.88
C VAL A 73 2.49 -11.61 7.78
N VAL A 74 2.93 -10.40 8.08
CA VAL A 74 3.75 -9.57 7.20
C VAL A 74 5.17 -9.52 7.72
N TYR A 75 6.12 -9.83 6.83
CA TYR A 75 7.56 -9.77 7.10
C TYR A 75 8.17 -8.56 6.40
N GLU A 76 9.18 -7.98 6.99
CA GLU A 76 10.02 -6.98 6.34
C GLU A 76 11.48 -7.42 6.42
N ASN A 77 12.14 -7.52 5.26
CA ASN A 77 13.51 -8.01 5.13
C ASN A 77 13.74 -9.36 5.83
N GLY A 78 12.74 -10.27 5.74
CA GLY A 78 12.77 -11.60 6.35
C GLY A 78 12.49 -11.63 7.85
N VAL A 79 12.20 -10.49 8.48
CA VAL A 79 11.84 -10.39 9.90
C VAL A 79 10.32 -10.22 10.03
N PRO A 80 9.62 -11.04 10.84
CA PRO A 80 8.19 -10.87 11.06
C PRO A 80 7.93 -9.53 11.77
N LYS A 81 7.03 -8.73 11.22
CA LYS A 81 6.71 -7.37 11.70
C LYS A 81 5.32 -7.26 12.29
N ILE A 82 4.32 -7.76 11.55
CA ILE A 82 2.91 -7.55 11.85
C ILE A 82 2.17 -8.89 11.73
N LEU A 83 1.36 -9.21 12.73
CA LEU A 83 0.32 -10.22 12.65
C LEU A 83 -1.03 -9.51 12.56
N LEU A 84 -1.68 -9.59 11.40
CA LEU A 84 -2.99 -8.99 11.17
C LEU A 84 -4.09 -9.79 11.88
N THR A 85 -5.03 -9.09 12.48
CA THR A 85 -6.23 -9.63 13.11
C THR A 85 -7.48 -8.95 12.55
N GLU A 86 -8.67 -9.43 12.89
CA GLU A 86 -9.93 -8.81 12.47
C GLU A 86 -10.13 -7.40 13.04
N VAL A 87 -9.57 -7.15 14.22
CA VAL A 87 -9.78 -5.90 14.97
C VAL A 87 -8.58 -4.97 14.96
N GLY A 88 -7.45 -5.39 14.35
CA GLY A 88 -6.23 -4.59 14.36
C GLY A 88 -5.01 -5.42 13.96
N TYR A 89 -3.92 -5.27 14.68
CA TYR A 89 -2.72 -6.07 14.48
C TYR A 89 -1.92 -6.24 15.77
N VAL A 90 -1.03 -7.22 15.77
CA VAL A 90 0.00 -7.39 16.79
C VAL A 90 1.35 -7.03 16.16
N SER A 91 2.07 -6.13 16.76
CA SER A 91 3.47 -5.87 16.42
C SER A 91 4.31 -7.05 16.90
N LEU A 92 4.95 -7.76 15.98
CA LEU A 92 5.79 -8.93 16.29
C LEU A 92 7.20 -8.53 16.74
N THR A 93 7.50 -7.23 16.75
CA THR A 93 8.79 -6.70 17.22
C THR A 93 8.83 -6.58 18.73
N ASP A 94 7.72 -6.19 19.35
CA ASP A 94 7.59 -5.92 20.79
C ASP A 94 6.43 -6.68 21.45
N GLY A 95 5.57 -7.32 20.66
CA GLY A 95 4.42 -8.09 21.12
C GLY A 95 3.19 -7.25 21.47
N GLN A 96 3.19 -5.95 21.14
CA GLN A 96 2.10 -5.05 21.50
C GLN A 96 0.88 -5.22 20.57
N TYR A 97 -0.32 -5.06 21.13
CA TYR A 97 -1.58 -5.11 20.43
C TYR A 97 -2.02 -3.70 20.02
N HIS A 98 -2.48 -3.59 18.77
CA HIS A 98 -2.99 -2.35 18.21
C HIS A 98 -4.38 -2.57 17.62
N TYR A 99 -5.31 -1.67 17.90
CA TYR A 99 -6.71 -1.81 17.53
C TYR A 99 -7.13 -0.74 16.54
N TYR A 100 -7.94 -1.13 15.55
CA TYR A 100 -8.52 -0.25 14.55
C TYR A 100 -9.91 0.20 14.98
N LEU A 101 -10.11 1.49 15.12
CA LEU A 101 -11.45 2.09 15.19
C LEU A 101 -11.87 2.45 13.78
N LYS A 102 -12.82 1.68 13.25
CA LYS A 102 -13.27 1.78 11.87
C LYS A 102 -14.58 2.54 11.78
N ASP A 103 -14.80 3.25 10.67
CA ASP A 103 -16.10 3.79 10.32
C ASP A 103 -17.00 2.72 9.65
N HIS A 104 -18.21 3.13 9.29
CA HIS A 104 -19.21 2.25 8.68
C HIS A 104 -18.81 1.67 7.31
N GLN A 105 -17.78 2.22 6.65
CA GLN A 105 -17.23 1.73 5.39
C GLN A 105 -16.01 0.83 5.59
N GLY A 106 -15.59 0.61 6.85
CA GLY A 106 -14.40 -0.16 7.17
C GLY A 106 -13.09 0.61 7.03
N ASN A 107 -13.15 1.94 6.93
CA ASN A 107 -11.96 2.79 6.92
C ASN A 107 -11.34 2.81 8.31
N ASN A 108 -10.04 2.57 8.41
CA ASN A 108 -9.30 2.72 9.67
C ASN A 108 -9.17 4.20 10.00
N ARG A 109 -10.03 4.69 10.92
CA ARG A 109 -10.08 6.10 11.31
C ARG A 109 -9.07 6.42 12.42
N VAL A 110 -8.93 5.52 13.38
CA VAL A 110 -8.01 5.69 14.51
C VAL A 110 -7.33 4.36 14.77
N VAL A 111 -6.05 4.40 15.11
CA VAL A 111 -5.31 3.28 15.68
C VAL A 111 -4.99 3.61 17.12
N VAL A 112 -5.25 2.68 18.01
CA VAL A 112 -4.92 2.80 19.45
C VAL A 112 -4.11 1.58 19.88
N ASP A 113 -3.24 1.78 20.86
CA ASP A 113 -2.55 0.70 21.56
C ASP A 113 -3.47 -0.04 22.55
N GLU A 114 -2.95 -1.03 23.25
CA GLU A 114 -3.69 -1.80 24.26
C GLU A 114 -4.06 -1.00 25.50
N GLU A 115 -3.43 0.15 25.73
CA GLU A 115 -3.71 1.08 26.84
C GLU A 115 -4.74 2.13 26.44
N GLY A 116 -5.14 2.18 25.17
CA GLY A 116 -6.08 3.14 24.62
C GLY A 116 -5.44 4.46 24.17
N THR A 117 -4.10 4.50 24.07
CA THR A 117 -3.39 5.68 23.55
C THR A 117 -3.59 5.77 22.04
N VAL A 118 -3.94 6.96 21.57
CA VAL A 118 -4.10 7.20 20.12
C VAL A 118 -2.71 7.31 19.48
N GLU A 119 -2.42 6.40 18.54
CA GLU A 119 -1.17 6.37 17.80
C GLU A 119 -1.31 6.98 16.41
N GLU A 120 -2.50 6.85 15.82
CA GLU A 120 -2.77 7.29 14.47
C GLU A 120 -4.20 7.79 14.32
N VAL A 121 -4.38 8.87 13.57
CA VAL A 121 -5.69 9.37 13.15
C VAL A 121 -5.66 9.53 11.63
N ASN A 122 -6.67 9.00 10.94
CA ASN A 122 -6.81 9.08 9.50
C ASN A 122 -8.09 9.81 9.11
N ASP A 123 -7.95 10.90 8.41
CA ASP A 123 -9.02 11.61 7.74
C ASP A 123 -8.90 11.41 6.23
N TYR A 124 -10.03 11.13 5.60
CA TYR A 124 -10.07 10.78 4.18
C TYR A 124 -10.92 11.76 3.40
N TYR A 125 -10.47 12.10 2.19
CA TYR A 125 -11.34 12.63 1.15
C TYR A 125 -12.35 11.56 0.71
N ALA A 126 -13.39 11.97 -0.02
CA ALA A 126 -14.49 11.09 -0.43
C ALA A 126 -14.07 9.79 -1.14
N PHE A 127 -12.96 9.82 -1.87
CA PHE A 127 -12.41 8.67 -2.60
C PHE A 127 -11.18 8.04 -1.93
N GLY A 128 -10.98 8.28 -0.63
CA GLY A 128 -9.96 7.57 0.15
C GLY A 128 -8.57 8.18 0.17
N GLY A 129 -8.36 9.32 -0.50
CA GLY A 129 -7.12 10.08 -0.34
C GLY A 129 -6.98 10.56 1.11
N LEU A 130 -5.79 10.42 1.70
CA LEU A 130 -5.53 10.91 3.05
C LEU A 130 -5.49 12.44 3.07
N MET A 131 -6.18 13.06 4.02
CA MET A 131 -6.11 14.50 4.26
C MET A 131 -4.81 14.87 4.98
N SER A 132 -4.40 16.12 4.86
CA SER A 132 -3.21 16.65 5.56
C SER A 132 -3.36 16.68 7.08
N THR A 133 -4.59 16.57 7.59
CA THR A 133 -4.91 16.42 9.01
C THR A 133 -4.62 15.04 9.55
N SER A 134 -4.46 14.04 8.68
CA SER A 134 -4.11 12.68 9.08
C SER A 134 -2.71 12.65 9.70
N SER A 135 -2.55 11.92 10.80
CA SER A 135 -1.23 11.71 11.37
C SER A 135 -0.46 10.74 10.47
N ARG A 136 0.77 11.12 10.10
CA ARG A 136 1.62 10.33 9.20
C ARG A 136 2.59 9.39 9.94
N GLN A 137 2.50 9.29 11.24
CA GLN A 137 3.43 8.48 12.06
C GLN A 137 3.03 7.00 12.15
N SER A 138 2.34 6.51 11.16
CA SER A 138 1.80 5.18 11.18
C SER A 138 2.84 4.12 10.82
N VAL A 139 2.92 3.13 11.65
CA VAL A 139 3.75 1.93 11.45
C VAL A 139 3.06 0.93 10.53
N GLN A 140 1.74 1.05 10.33
CA GLN A 140 0.92 0.11 9.58
C GLN A 140 0.33 0.76 8.31
N PRO A 141 0.27 0.04 7.17
CA PRO A 141 -0.17 0.60 5.89
C PRO A 141 -1.68 0.49 5.64
N TYR A 142 -2.46 -0.20 6.48
CA TYR A 142 -3.88 -0.48 6.23
C TYR A 142 -4.76 0.72 6.58
N LYS A 143 -5.43 1.31 5.57
CA LYS A 143 -6.12 2.60 5.67
C LYS A 143 -7.58 2.53 5.19
N TYR A 144 -7.85 3.13 4.04
CA TYR A 144 -9.18 3.23 3.42
C TYR A 144 -9.74 1.84 3.10
N ASN A 145 -10.98 1.57 3.49
CA ASN A 145 -11.64 0.26 3.44
C ASN A 145 -10.79 -0.90 4.04
N GLY A 146 -9.87 -0.58 4.96
CA GLY A 146 -8.93 -1.54 5.51
C GLY A 146 -7.90 -2.08 4.50
N LYS A 147 -7.75 -1.42 3.34
CA LYS A 147 -6.80 -1.81 2.29
C LYS A 147 -5.41 -1.28 2.57
N GLU A 148 -4.42 -2.02 2.12
CA GLU A 148 -3.01 -1.62 2.21
C GLU A 148 -2.75 -0.46 1.26
N LEU A 149 -2.25 0.65 1.81
CA LEU A 149 -1.75 1.80 1.07
C LEU A 149 -0.24 1.66 0.87
N ASP A 150 0.21 1.53 -0.36
CA ASP A 150 1.62 1.63 -0.72
C ASP A 150 1.96 3.08 -1.04
N SER A 151 2.48 3.79 -0.04
CA SER A 151 2.88 5.20 -0.18
C SER A 151 4.39 5.38 -0.44
N LYS A 152 5.14 4.28 -0.51
CA LYS A 152 6.59 4.34 -0.71
C LYS A 152 6.93 4.88 -2.09
N GLY A 153 7.92 5.74 -2.15
CA GLY A 153 8.33 6.38 -3.41
C GLY A 153 7.30 7.35 -4.02
N GLY A 154 6.23 7.69 -3.29
CA GLY A 154 5.15 8.57 -3.78
C GLY A 154 4.14 7.85 -4.66
N LEU A 155 4.05 6.52 -4.58
CA LEU A 155 3.10 5.73 -5.36
C LEU A 155 1.65 6.01 -4.95
N ASP A 156 1.34 5.96 -3.64
CA ASP A 156 0.03 6.22 -3.03
C ASP A 156 -1.11 5.40 -3.66
N TRP A 157 -0.87 4.11 -3.89
CA TRP A 157 -1.88 3.18 -4.39
C TRP A 157 -2.38 2.24 -3.31
N TYR A 158 -3.70 2.00 -3.31
CA TYR A 158 -4.33 0.97 -2.49
C TYR A 158 -4.37 -0.38 -3.20
N ASP A 159 -4.06 -1.45 -2.49
CA ASP A 159 -4.16 -2.82 -2.99
C ASP A 159 -5.57 -3.38 -2.74
N TYR A 160 -6.37 -3.48 -3.78
CA TYR A 160 -7.69 -4.11 -3.74
C TYR A 160 -7.67 -5.58 -4.21
N GLY A 161 -6.48 -6.16 -4.42
CA GLY A 161 -6.27 -7.53 -4.87
C GLY A 161 -6.39 -7.69 -6.37
N ALA A 162 -7.59 -7.54 -6.94
CA ALA A 162 -7.80 -7.65 -8.39
C ALA A 162 -7.24 -6.48 -9.19
N ARG A 163 -7.08 -5.31 -8.57
CA ARG A 163 -6.51 -4.09 -9.16
C ARG A 163 -5.90 -3.20 -8.09
N MET A 164 -4.94 -2.39 -8.45
CA MET A 164 -4.52 -1.24 -7.65
C MET A 164 -5.51 -0.09 -7.85
N TYR A 165 -5.68 0.71 -6.82
CA TYR A 165 -6.58 1.87 -6.82
C TYR A 165 -5.81 3.13 -6.45
N ASP A 166 -5.90 4.13 -7.30
CA ASP A 166 -5.34 5.47 -7.09
C ASP A 166 -6.45 6.42 -6.64
N ALA A 167 -6.42 6.86 -5.38
CA ALA A 167 -7.43 7.76 -4.83
C ALA A 167 -7.42 9.17 -5.45
N ALA A 168 -6.37 9.54 -6.18
CA ALA A 168 -6.30 10.82 -6.88
C ALA A 168 -7.03 10.80 -8.24
N LEU A 169 -7.17 9.61 -8.84
CA LEU A 169 -7.82 9.44 -10.14
C LEU A 169 -9.26 8.94 -10.02
N GLY A 170 -9.58 8.19 -8.97
CA GLY A 170 -10.91 7.60 -8.71
C GLY A 170 -11.04 6.17 -9.19
#